data_563f6abc07bf0e3b3f235f43377161c2
#
_entry.id   563f6abc07bf0e3b3f235f43377161c2
#
_cell.length_a   1.000
_cell.length_b   1.000
_cell.length_c   1.000
_cell.angle_alpha   90.00
_cell.angle_beta   90.00
_cell.angle_gamma   90.00
#
_symmetry.space_group_name_H-M   'P 1'
#
loop_
_entity.id
_entity.type
_entity.pdbx_description
1 polymer ?
#
loop_
_entity_poly.entity_id
_entity_poly.type
_entity_poly.pdbx_seq_one_letter_code
_entity_poly.pdbx_strand_id
1 'polypeptide(L)'
;MRTHRRKVSGRNKAIGGAVAAAVVGGAALLFTGTAQAAGVGAAYTRTSDWSTGYTGQYVVTNNTGATEKDWTLEFDLPAGSRLSSLWNAESSVSGGHVTVKAAKWDTEGLAPGKSVTVGFVVNGTADPTGCLVDDTRCSADTGPTPEPTGRPTDTPTPSPTATATDAPTGTPTTATPTTAAPTKSTGTGTTASAGFAPYVDTSLYPAFDLLASADATGVKDYNLAFVTDGGGCTPKWGGVTDLGSDAVASQIGALRAKGGDVRVSFGGASGSELATTCSSADALAAAYGKAVDAYGLTKVDFDVEGGALPNTAANTRRAQAIAKLQALHPDLDVSYTLPVMPEGLTQDGVSLLANARTNGVRIDTVNIMAMDYGPAYNGDMGDYAVQAATATQAQVKSVLGLSDSAAWQAVAVTPMLGVNDVASEIFKVDDASQLVQFAKSKGLGWLSMWSATRDKQCAGGAKNSADATCSSITQDPYAFSKAFNAVN
;
A
#
# COMPACT_ATOMS: atom_id res chain seq x y z
N MET A 1 5.40 18.83 -64.97
CA MET A 1 4.05 19.36 -65.08
C MET A 1 3.26 19.17 -63.81
N ARG A 2 2.76 20.29 -63.29
CA ARG A 2 1.79 20.49 -62.21
C ARG A 2 1.85 19.62 -60.96
N THR A 3 2.46 20.23 -59.93
CA THR A 3 2.36 20.02 -58.50
C THR A 3 0.95 20.24 -57.96
N HIS A 4 0.43 19.32 -57.14
CA HIS A 4 -0.67 19.61 -56.23
C HIS A 4 -0.19 19.43 -54.79
N ARG A 5 0.13 20.55 -54.15
CA ARG A 5 0.25 20.69 -52.70
C ARG A 5 -1.16 20.60 -52.09
N ARG A 6 -1.42 19.62 -51.23
CA ARG A 6 -2.53 19.65 -50.26
C ARG A 6 -2.05 20.22 -48.95
N LYS A 7 -2.59 21.37 -48.57
CA LYS A 7 -2.52 21.93 -47.22
C LYS A 7 -3.32 21.04 -46.28
N VAL A 8 -2.71 20.54 -45.22
CA VAL A 8 -3.41 19.96 -44.09
C VAL A 8 -3.42 21.02 -42.99
N SER A 9 -4.64 21.46 -42.65
CA SER A 9 -4.93 22.40 -41.59
C SER A 9 -4.71 21.72 -40.25
N GLY A 10 -3.80 22.25 -39.41
CA GLY A 10 -3.64 21.86 -38.02
C GLY A 10 -4.84 22.33 -37.21
N ARG A 11 -5.48 21.39 -36.50
CA ARG A 11 -6.33 21.68 -35.38
C ARG A 11 -5.66 21.06 -34.15
N ASN A 12 -4.98 21.91 -33.39
CA ASN A 12 -4.53 21.61 -32.04
C ASN A 12 -5.78 21.30 -31.18
N LYS A 13 -5.92 20.06 -30.78
CA LYS A 13 -6.78 19.71 -29.67
C LYS A 13 -5.89 19.58 -28.44
N ALA A 14 -5.93 20.58 -27.59
CA ALA A 14 -5.47 20.47 -26.22
C ALA A 14 -6.34 19.41 -25.53
N ILE A 15 -5.74 18.30 -25.16
CA ILE A 15 -6.36 17.32 -24.24
C ILE A 15 -5.97 17.80 -22.85
N GLY A 16 -6.89 18.50 -22.21
CA GLY A 16 -6.80 18.75 -20.77
C GLY A 16 -6.96 17.45 -20.04
N GLY A 17 -5.98 17.07 -19.25
CA GLY A 17 -6.07 15.95 -18.30
C GLY A 17 -7.12 16.27 -17.26
N ALA A 18 -8.23 15.57 -17.29
CA ALA A 18 -9.19 15.57 -16.19
C ALA A 18 -8.66 14.60 -15.13
N VAL A 19 -8.17 15.12 -14.04
CA VAL A 19 -7.97 14.36 -12.80
C VAL A 19 -9.34 13.93 -12.33
N ALA A 20 -9.67 12.65 -12.48
CA ALA A 20 -10.90 12.08 -11.98
C ALA A 20 -10.79 11.95 -10.47
N ALA A 21 -11.40 12.88 -9.73
CA ALA A 21 -11.64 12.70 -8.32
C ALA A 21 -12.53 11.46 -8.13
N ALA A 22 -12.00 10.44 -7.46
CA ALA A 22 -12.75 9.24 -7.10
C ALA A 22 -13.89 9.62 -6.16
N VAL A 23 -15.13 9.52 -6.65
CA VAL A 23 -16.33 9.62 -5.83
C VAL A 23 -16.46 8.32 -5.04
N VAL A 24 -16.10 8.35 -3.77
CA VAL A 24 -16.43 7.29 -2.82
C VAL A 24 -17.94 7.31 -2.61
N GLY A 25 -18.63 6.31 -3.16
CA GLY A 25 -20.03 6.06 -2.89
C GLY A 25 -20.23 5.65 -1.44
N GLY A 26 -20.55 6.60 -0.57
CA GLY A 26 -20.91 6.36 0.81
C GLY A 26 -22.24 5.62 0.89
N ALA A 27 -22.28 4.51 1.64
CA ALA A 27 -23.51 3.91 2.10
C ALA A 27 -24.31 4.95 2.90
N ALA A 28 -25.48 5.31 2.42
CA ALA A 28 -26.39 6.20 3.12
C ALA A 28 -26.90 5.52 4.39
N LEU A 29 -26.29 5.79 5.52
CA LEU A 29 -26.91 5.58 6.82
C LEU A 29 -27.95 6.69 7.00
N LEU A 30 -29.21 6.30 6.99
CA LEU A 30 -30.32 7.19 7.31
C LEU A 30 -30.21 7.60 8.79
N PHE A 31 -29.56 8.73 9.04
CA PHE A 31 -29.68 9.41 10.33
C PHE A 31 -30.93 10.26 10.33
N THR A 32 -31.88 9.89 11.19
CA THR A 32 -33.03 10.72 11.52
C THR A 32 -32.56 12.00 12.24
N GLY A 33 -32.78 13.10 11.59
CA GLY A 33 -32.75 14.50 11.92
C GLY A 33 -32.22 14.99 13.27
N THR A 34 -31.07 15.64 13.22
CA THR A 34 -30.85 16.92 13.90
C THR A 34 -30.37 17.90 12.84
N ALA A 35 -30.90 19.13 12.84
CA ALA A 35 -30.51 20.16 11.90
C ALA A 35 -29.00 20.39 12.01
N GLN A 36 -28.25 19.95 11.03
CA GLN A 36 -26.83 20.26 10.92
C GLN A 36 -26.70 21.74 10.61
N ALA A 37 -25.88 22.45 11.38
CA ALA A 37 -25.55 23.82 11.11
C ALA A 37 -24.97 23.92 9.67
N ALA A 38 -25.48 24.91 8.90
CA ALA A 38 -24.93 25.19 7.57
C ALA A 38 -23.52 25.76 7.73
N GLY A 39 -22.51 24.89 7.68
CA GLY A 39 -21.10 25.24 7.84
C GLY A 39 -20.20 24.10 7.41
N VAL A 40 -18.89 24.31 7.44
CA VAL A 40 -17.93 23.22 7.30
C VAL A 40 -17.96 22.39 8.60
N GLY A 41 -18.04 21.09 8.49
CA GLY A 41 -18.02 20.16 9.62
C GLY A 41 -16.84 19.20 9.56
N ALA A 42 -16.46 18.60 10.69
CA ALA A 42 -15.45 17.54 10.71
C ALA A 42 -15.89 16.38 11.61
N ALA A 43 -15.47 15.16 11.23
CA ALA A 43 -15.71 13.95 12.00
C ALA A 43 -14.38 13.22 12.21
N TYR A 44 -14.06 12.92 13.47
CA TYR A 44 -12.86 12.16 13.84
C TYR A 44 -13.10 10.66 13.78
N THR A 45 -12.06 9.95 13.33
CA THR A 45 -11.99 8.49 13.42
C THR A 45 -10.56 8.06 13.69
N ARG A 46 -10.35 7.20 14.71
CA ARG A 46 -9.09 6.48 14.86
C ARG A 46 -9.10 5.32 13.88
N THR A 47 -8.09 5.24 13.02
CA THR A 47 -8.03 4.25 11.94
C THR A 47 -7.14 3.07 12.27
N SER A 48 -6.12 3.27 13.11
CA SER A 48 -5.29 2.21 13.67
C SER A 48 -4.64 2.66 14.97
N ASP A 49 -4.23 1.70 15.81
CA ASP A 49 -3.48 1.96 17.04
C ASP A 49 -2.41 0.91 17.29
N TRP A 50 -1.34 1.31 17.99
CA TRP A 50 -0.26 0.46 18.49
C TRP A 50 0.17 0.94 19.88
N SER A 51 1.05 0.18 20.53
CA SER A 51 1.39 0.41 21.95
C SER A 51 1.91 1.83 22.28
N THR A 52 2.45 2.55 21.32
CA THR A 52 3.08 3.88 21.52
C THR A 52 2.44 4.99 20.69
N GLY A 53 1.41 4.70 19.86
CA GLY A 53 0.80 5.68 19.00
C GLY A 53 -0.42 5.17 18.24
N TYR A 54 -0.96 6.01 17.39
CA TYR A 54 -2.10 5.68 16.53
C TYR A 54 -2.10 6.53 15.26
N THR A 55 -2.85 6.06 14.26
CA THR A 55 -3.27 6.85 13.12
C THR A 55 -4.70 7.31 13.33
N GLY A 56 -4.95 8.59 13.15
CA GLY A 56 -6.27 9.20 13.17
C GLY A 56 -6.56 9.95 11.88
N GLN A 57 -7.83 10.24 11.66
CA GLN A 57 -8.24 11.11 10.56
C GLN A 57 -9.42 11.98 10.96
N TYR A 58 -9.48 13.17 10.36
CA TYR A 58 -10.68 13.99 10.32
C TYR A 58 -11.21 14.03 8.89
N VAL A 59 -12.50 13.75 8.72
CA VAL A 59 -13.21 13.97 7.45
C VAL A 59 -13.86 15.33 7.53
N VAL A 60 -13.27 16.32 6.86
CA VAL A 60 -13.79 17.70 6.77
C VAL A 60 -14.77 17.76 5.63
N THR A 61 -16.03 18.15 5.89
CA THR A 61 -17.12 18.18 4.91
C THR A 61 -17.68 19.59 4.80
N ASN A 62 -17.77 20.08 3.57
CA ASN A 62 -18.43 21.36 3.29
C ASN A 62 -19.96 21.16 3.19
N ASN A 63 -20.70 21.55 4.23
CA ASN A 63 -22.15 21.54 4.25
C ASN A 63 -22.75 22.91 3.86
N THR A 64 -21.94 23.85 3.35
CA THR A 64 -22.39 25.13 2.83
C THR A 64 -22.87 25.04 1.40
N GLY A 65 -23.51 26.11 0.90
CA GLY A 65 -23.91 26.22 -0.51
C GLY A 65 -22.87 26.81 -1.43
N ALA A 66 -21.66 27.11 -0.92
CA ALA A 66 -20.55 27.72 -1.66
C ALA A 66 -19.28 26.87 -1.54
N THR A 67 -18.32 27.07 -2.46
CA THR A 67 -16.99 26.44 -2.36
C THR A 67 -16.18 27.13 -1.26
N GLU A 68 -15.67 26.35 -0.32
CA GLU A 68 -14.82 26.83 0.78
C GLU A 68 -13.34 26.59 0.46
N LYS A 69 -12.54 27.67 0.50
CA LYS A 69 -11.10 27.60 0.17
C LYS A 69 -10.21 27.72 1.39
N ASP A 70 -10.68 28.33 2.45
CA ASP A 70 -9.88 28.75 3.60
C ASP A 70 -10.38 28.13 4.93
N TRP A 71 -10.93 26.90 4.89
CA TRP A 71 -11.35 26.22 6.11
C TRP A 71 -10.16 25.97 7.05
N THR A 72 -10.41 26.06 8.35
CA THR A 72 -9.44 25.77 9.40
C THR A 72 -9.98 24.73 10.36
N LEU A 73 -9.25 23.62 10.56
CA LEU A 73 -9.56 22.59 11.56
C LEU A 73 -8.55 22.74 12.71
N GLU A 74 -9.04 22.72 13.94
CA GLU A 74 -8.22 22.78 15.14
C GLU A 74 -8.53 21.63 16.08
N PHE A 75 -7.54 21.10 16.79
CA PHE A 75 -7.70 20.09 17.82
C PHE A 75 -6.51 20.06 18.77
N ASP A 76 -6.70 19.53 19.97
CA ASP A 76 -5.68 19.38 20.99
C ASP A 76 -5.22 17.94 21.13
N LEU A 77 -3.91 17.74 21.14
CA LEU A 77 -3.29 16.47 21.50
C LEU A 77 -3.14 16.39 23.02
N PRO A 78 -3.52 15.27 23.67
CA PRO A 78 -3.32 15.06 25.09
C PRO A 78 -1.87 15.21 25.54
N ALA A 79 -1.68 15.57 26.80
CA ALA A 79 -0.33 15.75 27.37
C ALA A 79 0.53 14.49 27.16
N GLY A 80 1.75 14.69 26.67
CA GLY A 80 2.68 13.61 26.34
C GLY A 80 2.51 13.02 24.94
N SER A 81 1.47 13.42 24.21
CA SER A 81 1.29 13.06 22.81
C SER A 81 1.97 14.06 21.87
N ARG A 82 2.39 13.59 20.69
CA ARG A 82 3.01 14.42 19.65
C ARG A 82 2.47 14.05 18.30
N LEU A 83 2.13 15.04 17.49
CA LEU A 83 1.90 14.87 16.05
C LEU A 83 3.21 14.43 15.40
N SER A 84 3.21 13.29 14.75
CA SER A 84 4.36 12.76 14.00
C SER A 84 4.31 13.17 12.54
N SER A 85 3.14 13.02 11.91
CA SER A 85 2.89 13.42 10.54
C SER A 85 1.42 13.81 10.34
N LEU A 86 1.15 14.60 9.28
CA LEU A 86 -0.20 14.95 8.83
C LEU A 86 -0.17 15.11 7.32
N TRP A 87 -1.21 14.63 6.63
CA TRP A 87 -1.31 14.69 5.17
C TRP A 87 -2.66 15.19 4.69
N ASN A 88 -2.73 15.56 3.41
CA ASN A 88 -3.86 16.19 2.71
C ASN A 88 -4.24 17.59 3.21
N ALA A 89 -3.39 18.22 4.03
CA ALA A 89 -3.59 19.59 4.51
C ALA A 89 -2.24 20.17 5.00
N GLU A 90 -2.20 21.47 5.26
CA GLU A 90 -1.08 22.10 5.97
C GLU A 90 -1.35 22.10 7.47
N SER A 91 -0.33 21.91 8.28
CA SER A 91 -0.47 21.96 9.74
C SER A 91 0.59 22.78 10.44
N SER A 92 0.24 23.30 11.61
CA SER A 92 1.16 23.88 12.58
C SER A 92 0.81 23.38 13.98
N VAL A 93 1.82 23.19 14.82
CA VAL A 93 1.64 22.69 16.20
C VAL A 93 2.28 23.65 17.19
N SER A 94 1.54 24.03 18.23
CA SER A 94 2.02 24.86 19.30
C SER A 94 1.53 24.35 20.67
N GLY A 95 2.41 23.84 21.51
CA GLY A 95 2.08 23.37 22.88
C GLY A 95 1.07 22.20 22.95
N GLY A 96 0.96 21.40 21.87
CA GLY A 96 -0.02 20.31 21.76
C GLY A 96 -1.29 20.70 21.00
N HIS A 97 -1.52 21.98 20.77
CA HIS A 97 -2.59 22.47 19.90
C HIS A 97 -2.18 22.34 18.43
N VAL A 98 -3.00 21.72 17.62
CA VAL A 98 -2.80 21.49 16.18
C VAL A 98 -3.79 22.34 15.40
N THR A 99 -3.25 23.20 14.52
CA THR A 99 -4.06 23.97 13.56
C THR A 99 -3.79 23.42 12.17
N VAL A 100 -4.83 23.07 11.44
CA VAL A 100 -4.80 22.47 10.10
C VAL A 100 -5.55 23.38 9.13
N LYS A 101 -4.98 23.62 7.96
CA LYS A 101 -5.58 24.45 6.90
C LYS A 101 -5.61 23.69 5.58
N ALA A 102 -6.48 24.13 4.68
CA ALA A 102 -6.50 23.64 3.31
C ALA A 102 -5.08 23.70 2.70
N ALA A 103 -4.71 22.66 1.97
CA ALA A 103 -3.40 22.59 1.35
C ALA A 103 -3.26 23.67 0.25
N LYS A 104 -2.11 24.33 0.16
CA LYS A 104 -1.86 25.39 -0.84
C LYS A 104 -1.97 24.93 -2.29
N TRP A 105 -1.79 23.66 -2.54
CA TRP A 105 -1.98 23.07 -3.87
C TRP A 105 -3.46 22.87 -4.24
N ASP A 106 -4.38 22.87 -3.26
CA ASP A 106 -5.82 22.82 -3.50
C ASP A 106 -6.37 24.22 -3.83
N THR A 107 -6.12 24.65 -5.05
CA THR A 107 -6.58 25.96 -5.55
C THR A 107 -8.08 25.99 -5.89
N GLU A 108 -8.71 24.84 -6.02
CA GLU A 108 -10.14 24.71 -6.35
C GLU A 108 -11.00 24.86 -5.10
N GLY A 109 -10.50 24.41 -3.95
CA GLY A 109 -11.22 24.41 -2.68
C GLY A 109 -12.27 23.31 -2.57
N LEU A 110 -12.87 23.20 -1.40
CA LEU A 110 -13.85 22.17 -1.05
C LEU A 110 -15.24 22.56 -1.54
N ALA A 111 -15.70 21.97 -2.63
CA ALA A 111 -17.01 22.26 -3.23
C ALA A 111 -18.18 21.84 -2.30
N PRO A 112 -19.39 22.41 -2.46
CA PRO A 112 -20.58 22.06 -1.67
C PRO A 112 -20.83 20.54 -1.65
N GLY A 113 -21.04 19.98 -0.46
CA GLY A 113 -21.30 18.56 -0.23
C GLY A 113 -20.08 17.65 -0.46
N LYS A 114 -18.88 18.20 -0.67
CA LYS A 114 -17.63 17.42 -0.79
C LYS A 114 -16.91 17.38 0.53
N SER A 115 -16.04 16.35 0.65
CA SER A 115 -15.21 16.13 1.84
C SER A 115 -13.75 15.95 1.45
N VAL A 116 -12.86 16.36 2.35
CA VAL A 116 -11.44 16.03 2.33
C VAL A 116 -11.10 15.26 3.60
N THR A 117 -10.30 14.20 3.45
CA THR A 117 -9.80 13.43 4.59
C THR A 117 -8.42 13.93 4.97
N VAL A 118 -8.30 14.49 6.16
CA VAL A 118 -7.02 14.88 6.76
C VAL A 118 -6.57 13.74 7.66
N GLY A 119 -5.54 13.02 7.26
CA GLY A 119 -4.98 11.93 8.06
C GLY A 119 -3.77 12.40 8.86
N PHE A 120 -3.50 11.74 10.00
CA PHE A 120 -2.35 12.08 10.85
C PHE A 120 -1.90 10.90 11.72
N VAL A 121 -0.65 10.93 12.11
CA VAL A 121 -0.04 9.99 13.06
C VAL A 121 0.31 10.71 14.35
N VAL A 122 -0.04 10.09 15.47
CA VAL A 122 0.28 10.58 16.82
C VAL A 122 1.13 9.56 17.58
N ASN A 123 2.25 10.01 18.11
CA ASN A 123 2.96 9.30 19.15
C ASN A 123 2.27 9.62 20.50
N GLY A 124 1.52 8.66 21.03
CA GLY A 124 0.63 8.80 22.21
C GLY A 124 -0.58 7.90 22.02
N THR A 125 -1.25 7.54 23.11
CA THR A 125 -2.33 6.53 23.07
C THR A 125 -3.74 7.09 23.23
N ALA A 126 -3.85 8.37 23.61
CA ALA A 126 -5.15 9.01 23.82
C ALA A 126 -5.61 9.81 22.59
N ASP A 127 -6.91 9.78 22.31
CA ASP A 127 -7.53 10.51 21.18
C ASP A 127 -7.40 12.03 21.32
N PRO A 128 -7.39 12.77 20.21
CA PRO A 128 -7.42 14.22 20.23
C PRO A 128 -8.74 14.74 20.80
N THR A 129 -8.72 15.93 21.34
CA THR A 129 -9.87 16.60 21.97
C THR A 129 -10.04 18.00 21.40
N GLY A 130 -11.12 18.68 21.74
CA GLY A 130 -11.32 20.10 21.44
C GLY A 130 -11.46 20.43 19.94
N CYS A 131 -11.96 19.49 19.15
CA CYS A 131 -12.08 19.69 17.70
C CYS A 131 -13.00 20.86 17.33
N LEU A 132 -12.47 21.81 16.55
CA LEU A 132 -13.18 22.93 15.95
C LEU A 132 -12.92 22.97 14.44
N VAL A 133 -13.93 23.36 13.67
CA VAL A 133 -13.77 23.77 12.26
C VAL A 133 -14.37 25.16 12.13
N ASP A 134 -13.57 26.13 11.68
CA ASP A 134 -13.96 27.54 11.55
C ASP A 134 -14.68 28.03 12.82
N ASP A 135 -14.06 27.84 13.99
CA ASP A 135 -14.57 28.17 15.33
C ASP A 135 -15.86 27.40 15.75
N THR A 136 -16.31 26.44 14.95
CA THR A 136 -17.50 25.64 15.25
C THR A 136 -17.09 24.23 15.69
N ARG A 137 -17.67 23.70 16.77
CA ARG A 137 -17.38 22.33 17.24
C ARG A 137 -17.67 21.29 16.18
N CYS A 138 -16.76 20.33 16.06
CA CYS A 138 -16.91 19.19 15.17
C CYS A 138 -18.11 18.31 15.58
N SER A 139 -18.82 17.76 14.59
CA SER A 139 -20.09 17.05 14.78
C SER A 139 -19.99 15.68 15.45
N ALA A 140 -18.79 15.19 15.77
CA ALA A 140 -18.55 13.87 16.38
C ALA A 140 -17.70 13.91 17.65
N ASP A 141 -17.61 15.04 18.34
CA ASP A 141 -16.96 15.11 19.66
C ASP A 141 -17.95 14.57 20.73
N THR A 142 -18.17 13.25 20.74
CA THR A 142 -18.87 12.54 21.82
C THR A 142 -17.90 12.16 22.92
N GLY A 143 -17.04 13.09 23.33
CA GLY A 143 -16.35 13.02 24.61
C GLY A 143 -17.34 13.27 25.75
N PRO A 144 -17.13 12.71 26.98
CA PRO A 144 -18.07 12.94 28.08
C PRO A 144 -18.22 14.41 28.37
N THR A 145 -19.43 14.90 28.25
CA THR A 145 -19.83 16.27 28.61
C THR A 145 -19.42 16.53 30.07
N PRO A 146 -18.71 17.64 30.38
CA PRO A 146 -18.52 18.04 31.78
C PRO A 146 -19.89 18.38 32.37
N GLU A 147 -20.29 17.61 33.37
CA GLU A 147 -21.51 17.83 34.12
C GLU A 147 -21.42 19.16 34.90
N PRO A 148 -22.46 20.01 34.88
CA PRO A 148 -22.47 21.24 35.68
C PRO A 148 -22.50 20.88 37.17
N THR A 149 -21.54 21.39 37.92
CA THR A 149 -21.46 21.27 39.35
C THR A 149 -22.68 21.96 40.02
N GLY A 150 -23.57 21.14 40.58
CA GLY A 150 -24.67 21.56 41.43
C GLY A 150 -25.09 20.45 42.37
N ARG A 151 -24.63 20.50 43.62
CA ARG A 151 -24.98 19.62 44.73
C ARG A 151 -26.43 19.87 45.17
N PRO A 152 -27.23 18.88 45.71
CA PRO A 152 -26.93 18.30 47.03
C PRO A 152 -27.18 16.79 47.19
N THR A 153 -26.50 16.29 48.17
CA THR A 153 -26.61 15.06 48.98
C THR A 153 -27.98 14.44 49.12
N ASP A 154 -28.06 13.09 49.00
CA ASP A 154 -28.74 12.23 49.96
C ASP A 154 -28.18 10.78 49.95
N THR A 155 -28.28 10.19 51.12
CA THR A 155 -27.59 9.05 51.73
C THR A 155 -28.18 7.69 51.27
N PRO A 156 -27.45 6.56 51.34
CA PRO A 156 -27.84 5.26 50.76
C PRO A 156 -28.72 4.42 51.70
N THR A 157 -29.51 3.54 51.11
CA THR A 157 -30.20 2.45 51.85
C THR A 157 -29.92 1.11 51.14
N PRO A 158 -29.72 0.02 51.90
CA PRO A 158 -28.97 -1.15 51.48
C PRO A 158 -29.77 -2.27 50.82
N SER A 159 -29.02 -3.12 50.17
CA SER A 159 -29.20 -4.48 49.64
C SER A 159 -30.34 -5.33 50.20
N PRO A 160 -30.83 -6.32 49.43
CA PRO A 160 -30.73 -7.67 50.02
C PRO A 160 -29.98 -8.70 49.15
N THR A 161 -29.17 -9.43 49.86
CA THR A 161 -28.54 -10.70 49.60
C THR A 161 -29.52 -11.75 49.10
N ALA A 162 -29.18 -12.52 48.08
CA ALA A 162 -29.81 -13.79 47.79
C ALA A 162 -28.76 -14.89 47.57
N THR A 163 -29.00 -15.92 48.27
CA THR A 163 -28.28 -17.10 48.67
C THR A 163 -27.96 -18.04 47.49
N ALA A 164 -26.81 -18.68 47.59
CA ALA A 164 -26.39 -19.80 46.76
C ALA A 164 -27.24 -21.06 46.99
N THR A 165 -27.49 -21.84 45.99
CA THR A 165 -27.96 -23.21 46.13
C THR A 165 -27.23 -24.11 45.09
N ASP A 166 -26.86 -25.27 45.59
CA ASP A 166 -25.96 -26.32 45.16
C ASP A 166 -26.08 -26.86 43.74
N ALA A 167 -24.97 -27.42 43.31
CA ALA A 167 -24.74 -28.25 42.12
C ALA A 167 -25.48 -29.61 42.17
N PRO A 168 -25.57 -30.29 41.02
CA PRO A 168 -25.01 -31.62 41.00
C PRO A 168 -24.05 -31.90 39.84
N THR A 169 -23.05 -32.67 40.18
CA THR A 169 -22.06 -33.38 39.39
C THR A 169 -22.64 -34.22 38.29
N GLY A 170 -21.95 -34.19 37.13
CA GLY A 170 -22.18 -35.15 36.05
C GLY A 170 -21.20 -34.98 34.91
N THR A 171 -20.07 -35.69 34.94
CA THR A 171 -19.13 -35.84 33.82
C THR A 171 -19.75 -36.73 32.76
N PRO A 172 -19.59 -36.39 31.47
CA PRO A 172 -18.97 -37.34 30.59
C PRO A 172 -17.87 -36.73 29.70
N THR A 173 -16.79 -37.42 29.67
CA THR A 173 -15.66 -37.33 28.78
C THR A 173 -16.09 -37.38 27.30
N THR A 174 -15.79 -36.39 26.50
CA THR A 174 -15.78 -36.54 25.06
C THR A 174 -14.54 -35.85 24.50
N ALA A 175 -13.76 -36.61 23.76
CA ALA A 175 -12.50 -36.25 23.17
C ALA A 175 -12.62 -35.08 22.17
N THR A 176 -11.74 -34.11 22.34
CA THR A 176 -11.50 -33.03 21.36
C THR A 176 -10.63 -33.57 20.23
N PRO A 177 -11.03 -33.43 18.95
CA PRO A 177 -10.07 -33.64 17.86
C PRO A 177 -9.10 -32.46 17.84
N THR A 178 -7.85 -32.74 18.17
CA THR A 178 -6.73 -31.83 18.00
C THR A 178 -6.44 -31.70 16.51
N THR A 179 -6.82 -30.59 15.92
CA THR A 179 -6.35 -30.23 14.58
C THR A 179 -4.92 -29.70 14.76
N ALA A 180 -3.94 -30.52 14.42
CA ALA A 180 -2.55 -30.12 14.39
C ALA A 180 -2.37 -29.05 13.27
N ALA A 181 -1.88 -27.89 13.65
CA ALA A 181 -1.34 -26.93 12.69
C ALA A 181 -0.15 -27.57 11.96
N PRO A 182 0.03 -27.31 10.66
CA PRO A 182 1.18 -27.85 9.95
C PRO A 182 2.46 -27.23 10.51
N THR A 183 3.24 -28.03 11.18
CA THR A 183 4.59 -27.69 11.63
C THR A 183 5.50 -27.59 10.40
N LYS A 184 5.97 -26.36 10.12
CA LYS A 184 7.08 -26.12 9.18
C LYS A 184 8.29 -26.91 9.69
N SER A 185 8.82 -27.79 8.85
CA SER A 185 10.08 -28.50 9.12
C SER A 185 11.17 -27.48 9.45
N THR A 186 11.72 -27.55 10.66
CA THR A 186 12.90 -26.78 11.08
C THR A 186 14.13 -27.38 10.37
N GLY A 187 14.40 -26.88 9.17
CA GLY A 187 15.72 -26.98 8.57
C GLY A 187 16.68 -26.14 9.41
N THR A 188 17.80 -26.71 9.77
CA THR A 188 18.94 -26.11 10.46
C THR A 188 19.33 -24.78 9.83
N GLY A 189 19.39 -23.73 10.69
CA GLY A 189 19.61 -22.35 10.29
C GLY A 189 20.89 -22.11 9.48
N THR A 190 20.69 -21.89 8.20
CA THR A 190 21.42 -20.93 7.43
C THR A 190 20.53 -19.69 7.36
N THR A 191 21.03 -18.53 7.77
CA THR A 191 20.40 -17.24 7.46
C THR A 191 20.18 -17.24 5.96
N ALA A 192 18.93 -17.39 5.52
CA ALA A 192 18.61 -17.27 4.11
C ALA A 192 19.05 -15.85 3.71
N SER A 193 19.96 -15.76 2.77
CA SER A 193 20.39 -14.50 2.18
C SER A 193 19.16 -13.88 1.54
N ALA A 194 18.88 -12.60 1.81
CA ALA A 194 17.88 -11.86 1.08
C ALA A 194 18.19 -11.97 -0.42
N GLY A 195 17.25 -12.46 -1.23
CA GLY A 195 17.42 -12.54 -2.68
C GLY A 195 17.24 -11.16 -3.33
N PHE A 196 17.67 -11.01 -4.58
CA PHE A 196 17.39 -9.83 -5.39
C PHE A 196 16.64 -10.24 -6.68
N ALA A 197 15.50 -9.61 -6.92
CA ALA A 197 14.67 -9.88 -8.09
C ALA A 197 14.07 -8.55 -8.62
N PRO A 198 14.69 -7.87 -9.61
CA PRO A 198 14.18 -6.61 -10.15
C PRO A 198 12.86 -6.81 -10.91
N TYR A 199 12.01 -5.78 -10.88
CA TYR A 199 10.83 -5.73 -11.76
C TYR A 199 11.24 -5.46 -13.21
N VAL A 200 10.52 -6.11 -14.12
CA VAL A 200 10.58 -5.89 -15.56
C VAL A 200 9.18 -5.56 -16.05
N ASP A 201 9.00 -4.36 -16.58
CA ASP A 201 7.78 -3.97 -17.29
C ASP A 201 7.78 -4.64 -18.67
N THR A 202 6.91 -5.65 -18.85
CA THR A 202 6.83 -6.44 -20.08
C THR A 202 6.17 -5.69 -21.24
N SER A 203 5.50 -4.56 -20.94
CA SER A 203 4.80 -3.76 -21.94
C SER A 203 5.73 -2.86 -22.76
N LEU A 204 6.97 -2.66 -22.32
CA LEU A 204 7.91 -1.73 -22.94
C LEU A 204 8.51 -2.29 -24.23
N TYR A 205 8.78 -1.39 -25.17
CA TYR A 205 9.48 -1.71 -26.41
C TYR A 205 10.79 -0.89 -26.52
N PRO A 206 11.91 -1.53 -26.93
CA PRO A 206 12.07 -2.96 -27.17
C PRO A 206 11.89 -3.80 -25.92
N ALA A 207 11.42 -5.05 -26.08
CA ALA A 207 11.26 -6.00 -24.99
C ALA A 207 12.56 -6.17 -24.19
N PHE A 208 12.46 -6.25 -22.88
CA PHE A 208 13.63 -6.45 -22.02
C PHE A 208 14.25 -7.83 -22.27
N ASP A 209 15.58 -7.88 -22.40
CA ASP A 209 16.34 -9.10 -22.60
C ASP A 209 16.80 -9.64 -21.22
N LEU A 210 16.02 -10.61 -20.67
CA LEU A 210 16.31 -11.25 -19.38
C LEU A 210 17.67 -11.97 -19.41
N LEU A 211 18.00 -12.59 -20.54
CA LEU A 211 19.23 -13.42 -20.65
C LEU A 211 20.46 -12.54 -20.71
N ALA A 212 20.43 -11.48 -21.52
CA ALA A 212 21.54 -10.52 -21.59
C ALA A 212 21.73 -9.80 -20.24
N SER A 213 20.64 -9.45 -19.54
CA SER A 213 20.70 -8.86 -18.21
C SER A 213 21.31 -9.83 -17.19
N ALA A 214 20.87 -11.08 -17.18
CA ALA A 214 21.39 -12.12 -16.29
C ALA A 214 22.90 -12.36 -16.53
N ASP A 215 23.32 -12.42 -17.80
CA ASP A 215 24.73 -12.60 -18.16
C ASP A 215 25.61 -11.40 -17.76
N ALA A 216 25.08 -10.17 -17.86
CA ALA A 216 25.81 -8.95 -17.54
C ALA A 216 25.91 -8.65 -16.04
N THR A 217 24.95 -9.12 -15.24
CA THR A 217 24.78 -8.72 -13.84
C THR A 217 24.89 -9.87 -12.84
N GLY A 218 24.71 -11.10 -13.29
CA GLY A 218 24.58 -12.27 -12.41
C GLY A 218 23.20 -12.39 -11.73
N VAL A 219 22.25 -11.49 -12.03
CA VAL A 219 20.87 -11.56 -11.52
C VAL A 219 20.20 -12.80 -12.10
N LYS A 220 19.52 -13.58 -11.26
CA LYS A 220 18.89 -14.84 -11.66
C LYS A 220 17.35 -14.78 -11.59
N ASP A 221 16.81 -14.03 -10.64
CA ASP A 221 15.38 -13.93 -10.42
C ASP A 221 14.84 -12.58 -10.88
N TYR A 222 13.63 -12.56 -11.45
CA TYR A 222 12.97 -11.36 -11.93
C TYR A 222 11.48 -11.35 -11.57
N ASN A 223 10.93 -10.17 -11.26
CA ASN A 223 9.49 -9.95 -11.13
C ASN A 223 8.95 -9.42 -12.47
N LEU A 224 8.13 -10.21 -13.17
CA LEU A 224 7.54 -9.78 -14.46
C LEU A 224 6.22 -9.07 -14.22
N ALA A 225 6.08 -7.86 -14.71
CA ALA A 225 4.97 -6.94 -14.46
C ALA A 225 4.35 -6.45 -15.78
N PHE A 226 3.06 -6.39 -15.91
CA PHE A 226 1.99 -6.81 -15.00
C PHE A 226 0.96 -7.63 -15.75
N VAL A 227 0.33 -8.59 -15.08
CA VAL A 227 -0.87 -9.26 -15.60
C VAL A 227 -2.10 -8.56 -15.06
N THR A 228 -2.94 -8.02 -15.97
CA THR A 228 -4.19 -7.32 -15.67
C THR A 228 -5.35 -7.91 -16.46
N ASP A 229 -6.58 -7.38 -16.28
CA ASP A 229 -7.75 -7.85 -17.03
C ASP A 229 -7.74 -7.34 -18.48
N GLY A 230 -7.73 -8.25 -19.41
CA GLY A 230 -7.93 -7.99 -20.85
C GLY A 230 -9.40 -7.92 -21.26
N GLY A 231 -10.31 -7.85 -20.27
CA GLY A 231 -11.75 -7.83 -20.43
C GLY A 231 -12.43 -9.14 -20.06
N GLY A 232 -13.48 -9.03 -19.26
CA GLY A 232 -14.28 -10.16 -18.83
C GLY A 232 -13.56 -11.16 -17.93
N CYS A 233 -12.69 -10.71 -17.05
CA CYS A 233 -11.89 -11.55 -16.15
C CYS A 233 -10.88 -12.45 -16.92
N THR A 234 -10.26 -11.88 -17.96
CA THR A 234 -9.27 -12.58 -18.79
C THR A 234 -7.87 -12.05 -18.50
N PRO A 235 -6.96 -12.85 -17.89
CA PRO A 235 -5.61 -12.40 -17.58
C PRO A 235 -4.81 -12.22 -18.87
N LYS A 236 -4.21 -11.02 -19.01
CA LYS A 236 -3.32 -10.65 -20.10
C LYS A 236 -2.18 -9.77 -19.59
N TRP A 237 -1.04 -9.81 -20.23
CA TRP A 237 0.04 -8.86 -19.99
C TRP A 237 -0.42 -7.45 -20.40
N GLY A 238 -0.35 -6.51 -19.46
CA GLY A 238 -0.83 -5.14 -19.62
C GLY A 238 -2.30 -5.03 -20.02
N GLY A 239 -3.10 -6.09 -19.83
CA GLY A 239 -4.48 -6.16 -20.30
C GLY A 239 -4.64 -6.32 -21.81
N VAL A 240 -3.56 -6.48 -22.55
CA VAL A 240 -3.54 -6.45 -24.03
C VAL A 240 -2.97 -7.72 -24.63
N THR A 241 -1.77 -8.14 -24.20
CA THR A 241 -1.05 -9.26 -24.80
C THR A 241 -1.43 -10.58 -24.15
N ASP A 242 -1.79 -11.59 -24.93
CA ASP A 242 -2.11 -12.92 -24.43
C ASP A 242 -0.91 -13.54 -23.69
N LEU A 243 -1.17 -14.32 -22.64
CA LEU A 243 -0.10 -14.90 -21.80
C LEU A 243 0.96 -15.64 -22.62
N GLY A 244 0.56 -16.38 -23.65
CA GLY A 244 1.49 -17.14 -24.51
C GLY A 244 2.22 -16.30 -25.57
N SER A 245 2.01 -14.99 -25.65
CA SER A 245 2.48 -14.14 -26.74
C SER A 245 3.43 -13.01 -26.31
N ASP A 246 3.72 -12.90 -25.02
CA ASP A 246 4.59 -11.85 -24.49
C ASP A 246 6.07 -12.15 -24.76
N ALA A 247 6.80 -11.15 -25.28
CA ALA A 247 8.18 -11.31 -25.70
C ALA A 247 9.15 -11.48 -24.53
N VAL A 248 8.87 -10.89 -23.34
CA VAL A 248 9.69 -11.06 -22.16
C VAL A 248 9.39 -12.41 -21.53
N ALA A 249 8.11 -12.73 -21.33
CA ALA A 249 7.69 -14.00 -20.72
C ALA A 249 8.11 -15.23 -21.55
N SER A 250 8.26 -15.09 -22.86
CA SER A 250 8.77 -16.16 -23.73
C SER A 250 10.22 -16.62 -23.36
N GLN A 251 10.97 -15.79 -22.64
CA GLN A 251 12.35 -16.08 -22.20
C GLN A 251 12.42 -16.90 -20.90
N ILE A 252 11.31 -17.12 -20.18
CA ILE A 252 11.27 -17.79 -18.87
C ILE A 252 11.96 -19.17 -18.93
N GLY A 253 11.65 -19.97 -19.95
CA GLY A 253 12.24 -21.31 -20.09
C GLY A 253 13.76 -21.27 -20.25
N ALA A 254 14.31 -20.33 -21.03
CA ALA A 254 15.73 -20.16 -21.23
C ALA A 254 16.42 -19.58 -19.96
N LEU A 255 15.75 -18.69 -19.23
CA LEU A 255 16.23 -18.18 -17.94
C LEU A 255 16.36 -19.32 -16.91
N ARG A 256 15.32 -20.16 -16.81
CA ARG A 256 15.34 -21.34 -15.94
C ARG A 256 16.44 -22.33 -16.29
N ALA A 257 16.72 -22.52 -17.58
CA ALA A 257 17.84 -23.37 -18.03
C ALA A 257 19.21 -22.83 -17.55
N LYS A 258 19.31 -21.53 -17.23
CA LYS A 258 20.49 -20.90 -16.62
C LYS A 258 20.44 -20.90 -15.08
N GLY A 259 19.44 -21.52 -14.46
CA GLY A 259 19.28 -21.59 -13.00
C GLY A 259 18.62 -20.34 -12.39
N GLY A 260 17.92 -19.54 -13.20
CA GLY A 260 17.11 -18.43 -12.75
C GLY A 260 15.63 -18.81 -12.63
N ASP A 261 14.79 -17.88 -12.19
CA ASP A 261 13.33 -18.05 -12.13
C ASP A 261 12.60 -16.69 -12.20
N VAL A 262 11.27 -16.74 -12.25
CA VAL A 262 10.45 -15.54 -12.28
C VAL A 262 9.33 -15.60 -11.25
N ARG A 263 8.91 -14.42 -10.79
CA ARG A 263 7.66 -14.14 -10.10
C ARG A 263 6.81 -13.32 -11.07
N VAL A 264 5.54 -13.69 -11.26
CA VAL A 264 4.60 -12.87 -12.05
C VAL A 264 3.80 -12.00 -11.11
N SER A 265 3.75 -10.70 -11.42
CA SER A 265 3.00 -9.69 -10.67
C SER A 265 1.68 -9.38 -11.36
N PHE A 266 0.60 -9.42 -10.58
CA PHE A 266 -0.76 -9.06 -10.99
C PHE A 266 -1.11 -7.68 -10.45
N GLY A 267 -1.71 -6.82 -11.27
CA GLY A 267 -2.17 -5.49 -10.88
C GLY A 267 -1.30 -4.36 -11.44
N GLY A 268 -0.71 -3.55 -10.55
CA GLY A 268 0.08 -2.38 -10.92
C GLY A 268 -0.75 -1.11 -11.13
N ALA A 269 -0.06 0.02 -11.40
CA ALA A 269 -0.66 1.36 -11.55
C ALA A 269 -1.62 1.50 -12.73
N SER A 270 -1.45 0.67 -13.77
CA SER A 270 -2.16 0.83 -15.04
C SER A 270 -3.01 -0.38 -15.38
N GLY A 271 -4.12 -0.14 -16.10
CA GLY A 271 -5.06 -1.18 -16.49
C GLY A 271 -6.11 -1.47 -15.40
N SER A 272 -6.83 -2.58 -15.56
CA SER A 272 -7.84 -3.02 -14.60
C SER A 272 -7.32 -4.23 -13.83
N GLU A 273 -7.20 -4.08 -12.52
CA GLU A 273 -6.82 -5.18 -11.64
C GLU A 273 -7.92 -6.26 -11.65
N LEU A 274 -7.54 -7.54 -11.82
CA LEU A 274 -8.48 -8.65 -12.03
C LEU A 274 -9.52 -8.79 -10.90
N ALA A 275 -9.15 -8.53 -9.64
CA ALA A 275 -10.09 -8.62 -8.54
C ALA A 275 -11.18 -7.54 -8.58
N THR A 276 -10.95 -6.42 -9.28
CA THR A 276 -11.96 -5.37 -9.46
C THR A 276 -12.99 -5.71 -10.54
N THR A 277 -12.64 -6.55 -11.49
CA THR A 277 -13.42 -6.85 -12.69
C THR A 277 -14.06 -8.25 -12.67
N CYS A 278 -13.38 -9.24 -12.09
CA CYS A 278 -13.93 -10.59 -11.97
C CYS A 278 -15.17 -10.63 -11.06
N SER A 279 -16.21 -11.36 -11.45
CA SER A 279 -17.49 -11.38 -10.76
C SER A 279 -17.49 -12.19 -9.46
N SER A 280 -16.58 -13.16 -9.30
CA SER A 280 -16.51 -14.04 -8.14
C SER A 280 -15.07 -14.45 -7.82
N ALA A 281 -14.87 -14.95 -6.59
CA ALA A 281 -13.58 -15.50 -6.17
C ALA A 281 -13.18 -16.75 -6.99
N ASP A 282 -14.15 -17.54 -7.45
CA ASP A 282 -13.86 -18.72 -8.28
C ASP A 282 -13.38 -18.33 -9.68
N ALA A 283 -14.04 -17.36 -10.30
CA ALA A 283 -13.61 -16.82 -11.60
C ALA A 283 -12.21 -16.19 -11.51
N LEU A 284 -11.96 -15.44 -10.42
CA LEU A 284 -10.68 -14.81 -10.17
C LEU A 284 -9.57 -15.84 -9.91
N ALA A 285 -9.83 -16.87 -9.10
CA ALA A 285 -8.88 -17.96 -8.86
C ALA A 285 -8.53 -18.69 -10.17
N ALA A 286 -9.53 -18.94 -11.01
CA ALA A 286 -9.31 -19.54 -12.33
C ALA A 286 -8.49 -18.61 -13.25
N ALA A 287 -8.68 -17.28 -13.17
CA ALA A 287 -7.89 -16.30 -13.93
C ALA A 287 -6.42 -16.29 -13.47
N TYR A 288 -6.16 -16.24 -12.17
CA TYR A 288 -4.80 -16.34 -11.63
C TYR A 288 -4.14 -17.68 -11.97
N GLY A 289 -4.90 -18.78 -11.83
CA GLY A 289 -4.44 -20.14 -12.15
C GLY A 289 -3.96 -20.26 -13.60
N LYS A 290 -4.60 -19.59 -14.56
CA LYS A 290 -4.15 -19.60 -15.97
C LYS A 290 -2.72 -19.10 -16.13
N ALA A 291 -2.32 -18.06 -15.41
CA ALA A 291 -0.95 -17.55 -15.47
C ALA A 291 0.01 -18.49 -14.72
N VAL A 292 -0.40 -19.01 -13.56
CA VAL A 292 0.39 -19.97 -12.79
C VAL A 292 0.69 -21.21 -13.63
N ASP A 293 -0.33 -21.78 -14.28
CA ASP A 293 -0.20 -22.98 -15.09
C ASP A 293 0.58 -22.73 -16.39
N ALA A 294 0.30 -21.59 -17.06
CA ALA A 294 0.96 -21.25 -18.34
C ALA A 294 2.49 -21.19 -18.22
N TYR A 295 2.99 -20.75 -17.07
CA TYR A 295 4.42 -20.60 -16.85
C TYR A 295 4.99 -21.55 -15.79
N GLY A 296 4.18 -22.43 -15.20
CA GLY A 296 4.59 -23.30 -14.10
C GLY A 296 5.18 -22.50 -12.95
N LEU A 297 4.44 -21.49 -12.48
CA LEU A 297 4.94 -20.55 -11.46
C LEU A 297 4.94 -21.21 -10.08
N THR A 298 5.99 -20.94 -9.32
CA THR A 298 6.09 -21.23 -7.88
C THR A 298 6.00 -19.97 -7.02
N LYS A 299 5.99 -18.81 -7.66
CA LYS A 299 5.99 -17.48 -7.00
C LYS A 299 5.05 -16.55 -7.76
N VAL A 300 4.16 -15.86 -7.06
CA VAL A 300 3.30 -14.81 -7.61
C VAL A 300 3.33 -13.58 -6.70
N ASP A 301 3.01 -12.43 -7.28
CA ASP A 301 2.90 -11.16 -6.60
C ASP A 301 1.56 -10.51 -6.92
N PHE A 302 1.03 -9.77 -5.95
CA PHE A 302 -0.19 -8.99 -6.10
C PHE A 302 0.13 -7.54 -5.77
N ASP A 303 0.33 -6.75 -6.81
CA ASP A 303 0.58 -5.32 -6.74
C ASP A 303 -0.76 -4.58 -6.69
N VAL A 304 -1.11 -4.07 -5.51
CA VAL A 304 -2.42 -3.48 -5.25
C VAL A 304 -2.26 -2.03 -4.87
N GLU A 305 -2.62 -1.16 -5.80
CA GLU A 305 -2.42 0.27 -5.66
C GLU A 305 -3.60 1.11 -6.18
N GLY A 306 -3.49 2.42 -6.06
CA GLY A 306 -4.52 3.34 -6.55
C GLY A 306 -5.91 3.00 -6.03
N GLY A 307 -6.91 3.05 -6.90
CA GLY A 307 -8.31 2.78 -6.55
C GLY A 307 -8.64 1.34 -6.17
N ALA A 308 -7.75 0.38 -6.43
CA ALA A 308 -7.91 -1.02 -6.03
C ALA A 308 -7.60 -1.23 -4.54
N LEU A 309 -6.68 -0.43 -3.97
CA LEU A 309 -6.22 -0.59 -2.59
C LEU A 309 -7.33 -0.39 -1.54
N PRO A 310 -8.15 0.67 -1.58
CA PRO A 310 -9.26 0.86 -0.63
C PRO A 310 -10.51 0.01 -0.97
N ASN A 311 -10.53 -0.74 -2.08
CA ASN A 311 -11.71 -1.50 -2.50
C ASN A 311 -11.86 -2.80 -1.70
N THR A 312 -12.55 -2.73 -0.56
CA THR A 312 -12.76 -3.85 0.36
C THR A 312 -13.41 -5.08 -0.30
N ALA A 313 -14.35 -4.88 -1.24
CA ALA A 313 -14.99 -5.99 -1.93
C ALA A 313 -14.01 -6.71 -2.87
N ALA A 314 -13.19 -5.97 -3.61
CA ALA A 314 -12.13 -6.53 -4.44
C ALA A 314 -11.06 -7.21 -3.58
N ASN A 315 -10.66 -6.60 -2.47
CA ASN A 315 -9.68 -7.16 -1.53
C ASN A 315 -10.15 -8.50 -0.96
N THR A 316 -11.41 -8.60 -0.54
CA THR A 316 -12.01 -9.85 -0.05
C THR A 316 -12.05 -10.92 -1.16
N ARG A 317 -12.46 -10.53 -2.37
CA ARG A 317 -12.48 -11.44 -3.54
C ARG A 317 -11.09 -11.94 -3.89
N ARG A 318 -10.10 -11.06 -3.88
CA ARG A 318 -8.68 -11.40 -4.11
C ARG A 318 -8.18 -12.37 -3.07
N ALA A 319 -8.41 -12.09 -1.79
CA ALA A 319 -8.00 -12.96 -0.70
C ALA A 319 -8.60 -14.37 -0.82
N GLN A 320 -9.91 -14.47 -1.07
CA GLN A 320 -10.58 -15.75 -1.26
C GLN A 320 -10.06 -16.51 -2.50
N ALA A 321 -9.77 -15.79 -3.58
CA ALA A 321 -9.20 -16.39 -4.80
C ALA A 321 -7.77 -16.91 -4.57
N ILE A 322 -6.94 -16.16 -3.86
CA ILE A 322 -5.57 -16.57 -3.53
C ILE A 322 -5.57 -17.78 -2.59
N ALA A 323 -6.44 -17.79 -1.58
CA ALA A 323 -6.57 -18.96 -0.69
C ALA A 323 -6.96 -20.23 -1.48
N LYS A 324 -7.86 -20.11 -2.46
CA LYS A 324 -8.20 -21.23 -3.37
C LYS A 324 -7.02 -21.61 -4.25
N LEU A 325 -6.28 -20.65 -4.78
CA LEU A 325 -5.10 -20.90 -5.60
C LEU A 325 -4.01 -21.64 -4.80
N GLN A 326 -3.75 -21.21 -3.55
CA GLN A 326 -2.81 -21.90 -2.66
C GLN A 326 -3.29 -23.30 -2.23
N ALA A 327 -4.59 -23.55 -2.18
CA ALA A 327 -5.11 -24.90 -1.95
C ALA A 327 -4.82 -25.85 -3.13
N LEU A 328 -4.77 -25.34 -4.36
CA LEU A 328 -4.42 -26.09 -5.57
C LEU A 328 -2.89 -26.18 -5.76
N HIS A 329 -2.15 -25.16 -5.31
CA HIS A 329 -0.70 -25.04 -5.40
C HIS A 329 -0.11 -24.77 -4.00
N PRO A 330 0.01 -25.78 -3.13
CA PRO A 330 0.36 -25.61 -1.70
C PRO A 330 1.70 -24.92 -1.46
N ASP A 331 2.64 -25.06 -2.38
CA ASP A 331 4.00 -24.48 -2.29
C ASP A 331 4.10 -23.10 -2.97
N LEU A 332 3.00 -22.54 -3.48
CA LEU A 332 3.00 -21.25 -4.15
C LEU A 332 3.34 -20.13 -3.17
N ASP A 333 4.47 -19.48 -3.40
CA ASP A 333 4.91 -18.29 -2.67
C ASP A 333 4.08 -17.07 -3.13
N VAL A 334 3.49 -16.37 -2.17
CA VAL A 334 2.60 -15.23 -2.42
C VAL A 334 3.16 -13.98 -1.76
N SER A 335 3.43 -12.96 -2.57
CA SER A 335 3.72 -11.60 -2.08
C SER A 335 2.59 -10.63 -2.39
N TYR A 336 2.50 -9.60 -1.55
CA TYR A 336 1.73 -8.39 -1.82
C TYR A 336 2.68 -7.23 -1.98
N THR A 337 2.54 -6.48 -3.09
CA THR A 337 3.26 -5.22 -3.33
C THR A 337 2.29 -4.07 -3.06
N LEU A 338 2.71 -3.16 -2.17
CA LEU A 338 1.83 -2.14 -1.61
C LEU A 338 2.51 -0.77 -1.54
N PRO A 339 1.77 0.34 -1.77
CA PRO A 339 2.25 1.68 -1.46
C PRO A 339 2.61 1.83 0.01
N VAL A 340 3.66 2.59 0.25
CA VAL A 340 4.21 2.81 1.59
C VAL A 340 4.62 4.27 1.77
N MET A 341 4.63 4.75 3.02
CA MET A 341 5.30 5.98 3.43
C MET A 341 6.53 5.63 4.27
N PRO A 342 7.47 6.54 4.53
CA PRO A 342 8.55 6.29 5.48
C PRO A 342 8.04 5.85 6.86
N GLU A 343 6.83 6.26 7.24
CA GLU A 343 6.13 5.87 8.47
C GLU A 343 5.44 4.49 8.39
N GLY A 344 5.47 3.82 7.25
CA GLY A 344 4.92 2.49 7.02
C GLY A 344 3.78 2.45 6.01
N LEU A 345 3.13 1.27 5.93
CA LEU A 345 1.96 1.06 5.07
C LEU A 345 0.82 2.00 5.47
N THR A 346 0.09 2.47 4.46
CA THR A 346 -1.19 3.17 4.68
C THR A 346 -2.19 2.26 5.39
N GLN A 347 -3.21 2.84 6.00
CA GLN A 347 -4.26 2.05 6.65
C GLN A 347 -4.94 1.07 5.69
N ASP A 348 -5.13 1.46 4.43
CA ASP A 348 -5.71 0.58 3.41
C ASP A 348 -4.82 -0.65 3.16
N GLY A 349 -3.49 -0.45 3.13
CA GLY A 349 -2.52 -1.54 3.03
C GLY A 349 -2.59 -2.50 4.22
N VAL A 350 -2.61 -1.95 5.45
CA VAL A 350 -2.75 -2.75 6.68
C VAL A 350 -4.08 -3.51 6.68
N SER A 351 -5.18 -2.85 6.29
CA SER A 351 -6.52 -3.46 6.21
C SER A 351 -6.59 -4.56 5.16
N LEU A 352 -5.92 -4.39 4.02
CA LEU A 352 -5.80 -5.40 2.97
C LEU A 352 -5.09 -6.65 3.50
N LEU A 353 -3.97 -6.51 4.18
CA LEU A 353 -3.23 -7.65 4.76
C LEU A 353 -4.05 -8.37 5.83
N ALA A 354 -4.74 -7.63 6.70
CA ALA A 354 -5.63 -8.19 7.71
C ALA A 354 -6.80 -8.96 7.07
N ASN A 355 -7.39 -8.42 6.01
CA ASN A 355 -8.43 -9.08 5.22
C ASN A 355 -7.91 -10.36 4.56
N ALA A 356 -6.73 -10.32 3.95
CA ALA A 356 -6.10 -11.49 3.33
C ALA A 356 -5.87 -12.61 4.34
N ARG A 357 -5.30 -12.28 5.51
CA ARG A 357 -5.12 -13.24 6.61
C ARG A 357 -6.44 -13.85 7.08
N THR A 358 -7.47 -13.01 7.28
CA THR A 358 -8.80 -13.45 7.72
C THR A 358 -9.46 -14.41 6.74
N ASN A 359 -9.20 -14.24 5.44
CA ASN A 359 -9.70 -15.12 4.39
C ASN A 359 -8.78 -16.33 4.10
N GLY A 360 -7.77 -16.58 4.94
CA GLY A 360 -6.94 -17.79 4.89
C GLY A 360 -5.78 -17.74 3.91
N VAL A 361 -5.39 -16.57 3.44
CA VAL A 361 -4.19 -16.42 2.62
C VAL A 361 -2.94 -16.62 3.48
N ARG A 362 -2.02 -17.47 3.03
CA ARG A 362 -0.67 -17.52 3.53
C ARG A 362 0.14 -16.44 2.78
N ILE A 363 0.44 -15.35 3.50
CA ILE A 363 1.26 -14.26 2.98
C ILE A 363 2.71 -14.60 3.29
N ASP A 364 3.52 -14.83 2.26
CA ASP A 364 4.94 -15.15 2.42
C ASP A 364 5.77 -13.87 2.51
N THR A 365 5.40 -12.81 1.76
CA THR A 365 6.13 -11.53 1.77
C THR A 365 5.19 -10.35 1.54
N VAL A 366 5.50 -9.23 2.19
CA VAL A 366 4.94 -7.90 1.93
C VAL A 366 6.06 -7.05 1.34
N ASN A 367 5.97 -6.77 0.06
CA ASN A 367 6.89 -5.90 -0.66
C ASN A 367 6.38 -4.46 -0.61
N ILE A 368 7.25 -3.51 -0.33
CA ILE A 368 6.86 -2.11 -0.24
C ILE A 368 7.43 -1.30 -1.40
N MET A 369 6.59 -0.45 -1.99
CA MET A 369 6.99 0.51 -3.01
C MET A 369 7.63 1.73 -2.34
N ALA A 370 8.96 1.64 -2.08
CA ALA A 370 9.74 2.68 -1.41
C ALA A 370 10.09 3.81 -2.40
N MET A 371 9.07 4.53 -2.88
CA MET A 371 9.12 5.54 -3.94
C MET A 371 7.89 6.45 -3.86
N ASP A 372 7.98 7.62 -4.50
CA ASP A 372 6.87 8.55 -4.75
C ASP A 372 6.08 8.94 -3.49
N TYR A 373 6.80 9.16 -2.39
CA TYR A 373 6.23 9.54 -1.09
C TYR A 373 5.57 10.93 -1.09
N GLY A 374 5.91 11.76 -2.08
CA GLY A 374 5.39 13.10 -2.25
C GLY A 374 6.43 14.21 -2.05
N PRO A 375 6.14 15.43 -2.50
CA PRO A 375 7.13 16.51 -2.61
C PRO A 375 7.71 17.00 -1.27
N ALA A 376 7.13 16.60 -0.14
CA ALA A 376 7.68 16.86 1.19
C ALA A 376 8.89 15.97 1.54
N TYR A 377 9.04 14.84 0.86
CA TYR A 377 10.12 13.88 1.06
C TYR A 377 11.24 14.10 0.04
N ASN A 378 12.04 15.14 0.28
CA ASN A 378 13.14 15.54 -0.61
C ASN A 378 14.54 15.28 -0.03
N GLY A 379 14.61 14.40 0.97
CA GLY A 379 15.85 14.00 1.63
C GLY A 379 16.52 12.81 0.96
N ASP A 380 17.19 11.99 1.76
CA ASP A 380 17.87 10.79 1.32
C ASP A 380 16.86 9.64 1.12
N MET A 381 16.79 9.13 -0.11
CA MET A 381 15.82 8.08 -0.45
C MET A 381 16.19 6.72 0.11
N GLY A 382 17.47 6.45 0.35
CA GLY A 382 17.93 5.26 1.05
C GLY A 382 17.46 5.26 2.51
N ASP A 383 17.58 6.40 3.19
CA ASP A 383 17.09 6.57 4.57
C ASP A 383 15.56 6.39 4.64
N TYR A 384 14.81 6.96 3.70
CA TYR A 384 13.35 6.79 3.65
C TYR A 384 12.95 5.33 3.39
N ALA A 385 13.65 4.62 2.50
CA ALA A 385 13.40 3.20 2.27
C ALA A 385 13.66 2.34 3.51
N VAL A 386 14.72 2.64 4.27
CA VAL A 386 15.03 1.98 5.55
C VAL A 386 13.98 2.27 6.62
N GLN A 387 13.51 3.52 6.72
CA GLN A 387 12.43 3.90 7.63
C GLN A 387 11.13 3.17 7.27
N ALA A 388 10.73 3.20 5.99
CA ALA A 388 9.55 2.51 5.50
C ALA A 388 9.58 1.00 5.79
N ALA A 389 10.71 0.33 5.53
CA ALA A 389 10.89 -1.08 5.82
C ALA A 389 10.79 -1.39 7.33
N THR A 390 11.35 -0.50 8.17
CA THR A 390 11.31 -0.66 9.63
C THR A 390 9.90 -0.52 10.18
N ALA A 391 9.17 0.49 9.73
CA ALA A 391 7.77 0.69 10.12
C ALA A 391 6.86 -0.44 9.61
N THR A 392 7.05 -0.85 8.36
CA THR A 392 6.30 -1.97 7.77
C THR A 392 6.55 -3.28 8.51
N GLN A 393 7.79 -3.57 8.94
CA GLN A 393 8.08 -4.76 9.71
C GLN A 393 7.24 -4.84 10.99
N ALA A 394 7.11 -3.73 11.71
CA ALA A 394 6.30 -3.67 12.92
C ALA A 394 4.81 -3.91 12.62
N GLN A 395 4.28 -3.35 11.52
CA GLN A 395 2.90 -3.56 11.08
C GLN A 395 2.66 -5.01 10.64
N VAL A 396 3.55 -5.57 9.82
CA VAL A 396 3.48 -6.97 9.35
C VAL A 396 3.57 -7.94 10.52
N LYS A 397 4.48 -7.69 11.48
CA LYS A 397 4.58 -8.47 12.73
C LYS A 397 3.25 -8.52 13.47
N SER A 398 2.60 -7.37 13.64
CA SER A 398 1.32 -7.25 14.33
C SER A 398 0.19 -7.93 13.55
N VAL A 399 0.03 -7.55 12.26
CA VAL A 399 -1.08 -8.03 11.42
C VAL A 399 -1.01 -9.54 11.20
N LEU A 400 0.19 -10.09 10.94
CA LEU A 400 0.35 -11.52 10.64
C LEU A 400 0.63 -12.35 11.90
N GLY A 401 0.87 -11.73 13.06
CA GLY A 401 1.16 -12.42 14.32
C GLY A 401 2.52 -13.15 14.28
N LEU A 402 3.53 -12.54 13.68
CA LEU A 402 4.85 -13.13 13.48
C LEU A 402 5.80 -12.83 14.64
N SER A 403 6.86 -13.64 14.78
CA SER A 403 8.02 -13.26 15.58
C SER A 403 8.77 -12.10 14.93
N ASP A 404 9.66 -11.44 15.65
CA ASP A 404 10.44 -10.33 15.13
C ASP A 404 11.26 -10.71 13.88
N SER A 405 12.00 -11.82 13.98
CA SER A 405 12.80 -12.32 12.85
C SER A 405 11.95 -12.79 11.67
N ALA A 406 10.81 -13.45 11.91
CA ALA A 406 9.91 -13.88 10.84
C ALA A 406 9.25 -12.66 10.14
N ALA A 407 8.97 -11.59 10.88
CA ALA A 407 8.45 -10.36 10.29
C ALA A 407 9.49 -9.67 9.39
N TRP A 408 10.77 -9.67 9.76
CA TRP A 408 11.83 -9.17 8.87
C TRP A 408 11.95 -10.01 7.59
N GLN A 409 11.86 -11.33 7.69
CA GLN A 409 11.86 -12.24 6.54
C GLN A 409 10.62 -12.08 5.65
N ALA A 410 9.53 -11.55 6.20
CA ALA A 410 8.30 -11.30 5.47
C ALA A 410 8.23 -9.88 4.87
N VAL A 411 9.28 -9.07 4.94
CA VAL A 411 9.36 -7.75 4.31
C VAL A 411 10.32 -7.77 3.14
N ALA A 412 9.90 -7.18 2.02
CA ALA A 412 10.73 -6.87 0.86
C ALA A 412 10.60 -5.40 0.49
N VAL A 413 11.58 -4.87 -0.24
CA VAL A 413 11.65 -3.44 -0.58
C VAL A 413 11.96 -3.24 -2.06
N THR A 414 11.16 -2.39 -2.69
CA THR A 414 11.28 -2.02 -4.11
C THR A 414 11.36 -0.48 -4.24
N PRO A 415 12.54 0.11 -4.30
CA PRO A 415 12.69 1.52 -4.67
C PRO A 415 12.55 1.73 -6.19
N MET A 416 12.21 2.95 -6.62
CA MET A 416 12.28 3.39 -8.00
C MET A 416 13.64 4.03 -8.29
N LEU A 417 14.30 3.55 -9.34
CA LEU A 417 15.68 3.96 -9.67
C LEU A 417 15.77 5.37 -10.23
N GLY A 418 16.74 6.15 -9.74
CA GLY A 418 17.01 7.49 -10.23
C GLY A 418 15.88 8.46 -9.92
N VAL A 419 15.52 9.32 -10.86
CA VAL A 419 14.43 10.30 -10.68
C VAL A 419 13.09 9.56 -10.67
N ASN A 420 12.32 9.74 -9.59
CA ASN A 420 10.99 9.15 -9.40
C ASN A 420 9.92 9.98 -10.13
N ASP A 421 8.65 9.53 -10.13
CA ASP A 421 7.54 10.30 -10.71
C ASP A 421 7.33 11.60 -9.92
N VAL A 422 7.55 11.57 -8.60
CA VAL A 422 7.79 12.77 -7.78
C VAL A 422 9.23 13.23 -8.02
N ALA A 423 9.44 14.16 -8.93
CA ALA A 423 10.75 14.53 -9.47
C ALA A 423 11.78 15.06 -8.44
N SER A 424 11.37 15.43 -7.24
CA SER A 424 12.25 15.78 -6.13
C SER A 424 12.88 14.57 -5.43
N GLU A 425 12.34 13.37 -5.66
CA GLU A 425 12.81 12.11 -5.11
C GLU A 425 13.77 11.46 -6.09
N ILE A 426 15.01 11.26 -5.66
CA ILE A 426 16.07 10.68 -6.52
C ILE A 426 16.77 9.57 -5.74
N PHE A 427 16.48 8.32 -6.11
CA PHE A 427 17.15 7.14 -5.55
C PHE A 427 18.45 6.88 -6.31
N LYS A 428 19.58 6.89 -5.60
CA LYS A 428 20.95 6.80 -6.14
C LYS A 428 21.53 5.40 -5.98
N VAL A 429 22.63 5.13 -6.67
CA VAL A 429 23.33 3.83 -6.56
C VAL A 429 23.87 3.61 -5.13
N ASP A 430 24.28 4.67 -4.44
CA ASP A 430 24.75 4.57 -3.05
C ASP A 430 23.58 4.20 -2.10
N ASP A 431 22.37 4.68 -2.36
CA ASP A 431 21.17 4.30 -1.61
C ASP A 431 20.84 2.80 -1.77
N ALA A 432 21.10 2.25 -2.98
CA ALA A 432 20.98 0.81 -3.21
C ALA A 432 21.98 0.03 -2.37
N SER A 433 23.21 0.49 -2.27
CA SER A 433 24.24 -0.14 -1.44
C SER A 433 23.92 -0.08 0.06
N GLN A 434 23.35 1.04 0.53
CA GLN A 434 22.86 1.22 1.89
C GLN A 434 21.72 0.22 2.18
N LEU A 435 20.74 0.13 1.28
CA LEU A 435 19.60 -0.77 1.45
C LEU A 435 20.00 -2.24 1.46
N VAL A 436 21.02 -2.64 0.67
CA VAL A 436 21.61 -3.98 0.71
C VAL A 436 22.23 -4.28 2.08
N GLN A 437 23.00 -3.34 2.64
CA GLN A 437 23.59 -3.53 3.98
C GLN A 437 22.50 -3.66 5.05
N PHE A 438 21.47 -2.83 4.98
CA PHE A 438 20.31 -2.92 5.86
C PHE A 438 19.61 -4.27 5.73
N ALA A 439 19.29 -4.71 4.51
CA ALA A 439 18.65 -5.99 4.24
C ALA A 439 19.41 -7.16 4.85
N LYS A 440 20.74 -7.21 4.65
CA LYS A 440 21.60 -8.22 5.27
C LYS A 440 21.58 -8.17 6.80
N SER A 441 21.62 -6.96 7.37
CA SER A 441 21.65 -6.78 8.83
C SER A 441 20.37 -7.23 9.52
N LYS A 442 19.21 -7.12 8.83
CA LYS A 442 17.89 -7.46 9.34
C LYS A 442 17.38 -8.83 8.91
N GLY A 443 17.93 -9.39 7.83
CA GLY A 443 17.46 -10.63 7.23
C GLY A 443 16.12 -10.42 6.51
N LEU A 444 16.04 -9.39 5.63
CA LEU A 444 14.86 -9.15 4.80
C LEU A 444 14.58 -10.34 3.90
N GLY A 445 13.31 -10.48 3.50
CA GLY A 445 12.89 -11.53 2.57
C GLY A 445 13.58 -11.43 1.22
N TRP A 446 13.49 -10.28 0.57
CA TRP A 446 14.18 -9.99 -0.69
C TRP A 446 14.22 -8.48 -0.96
N LEU A 447 15.04 -8.10 -1.97
CA LEU A 447 15.09 -6.75 -2.53
C LEU A 447 14.67 -6.77 -4.00
N SER A 448 14.11 -5.67 -4.45
CA SER A 448 13.77 -5.44 -5.84
C SER A 448 14.10 -3.99 -6.24
N MET A 449 13.68 -3.61 -7.43
CA MET A 449 13.74 -2.24 -7.92
C MET A 449 12.74 -2.02 -9.06
N TRP A 450 12.19 -0.86 -9.17
CA TRP A 450 11.41 -0.40 -10.31
C TRP A 450 12.26 0.53 -11.17
N SER A 451 12.75 0.10 -12.35
CA SER A 451 12.69 -1.24 -12.90
C SER A 451 14.02 -1.57 -13.59
N ALA A 452 14.23 -2.82 -13.93
CA ALA A 452 15.44 -3.28 -14.63
C ALA A 452 15.67 -2.54 -15.96
N THR A 453 14.61 -2.17 -16.67
CA THR A 453 14.68 -1.40 -17.92
C THR A 453 15.25 0.00 -17.71
N ARG A 454 15.07 0.57 -16.50
CA ARG A 454 15.58 1.88 -16.10
C ARG A 454 17.06 1.89 -15.69
N ASP A 455 17.69 0.73 -15.48
CA ASP A 455 19.06 0.64 -14.93
C ASP A 455 20.15 1.00 -15.93
N LYS A 456 20.06 2.21 -16.46
CA LYS A 456 21.01 2.87 -17.35
C LYS A 456 20.78 4.37 -17.38
N GLN A 457 21.84 5.11 -17.73
CA GLN A 457 21.70 6.54 -18.04
C GLN A 457 20.85 6.75 -19.29
N CYS A 458 20.06 7.82 -19.34
CA CYS A 458 19.29 8.18 -20.52
C CYS A 458 20.17 8.59 -21.69
N ALA A 459 19.74 8.32 -22.91
CA ALA A 459 20.35 8.89 -24.10
C ALA A 459 20.27 10.43 -24.02
N GLY A 460 21.41 11.11 -24.12
CA GLY A 460 21.51 12.58 -23.98
C GLY A 460 21.77 13.07 -22.54
N GLY A 461 21.96 12.16 -21.57
CA GLY A 461 22.36 12.50 -20.18
C GLY A 461 21.21 12.53 -19.19
N ALA A 462 21.46 13.12 -18.02
CA ALA A 462 20.48 13.21 -16.94
C ALA A 462 19.26 14.04 -17.34
N LYS A 463 18.10 13.72 -16.74
CA LYS A 463 16.81 14.43 -16.94
C LYS A 463 16.24 14.85 -15.59
N ASN A 464 15.29 15.78 -15.60
CA ASN A 464 14.61 16.28 -14.39
C ASN A 464 13.24 15.61 -14.17
N SER A 465 12.95 14.52 -14.87
CA SER A 465 11.71 13.76 -14.75
C SER A 465 11.97 12.28 -14.93
N ALA A 466 11.10 11.45 -14.40
CA ALA A 466 11.14 10.02 -14.62
C ALA A 466 11.04 9.66 -16.10
N ASP A 467 11.63 8.52 -16.45
CA ASP A 467 11.57 7.92 -17.79
C ASP A 467 11.47 6.41 -17.64
N ALA A 468 10.53 5.78 -18.32
CA ALA A 468 10.29 4.34 -18.19
C ALA A 468 11.48 3.47 -18.68
N THR A 469 12.41 4.05 -19.45
CA THR A 469 13.49 3.31 -20.12
C THR A 469 14.88 3.63 -19.61
N CYS A 470 15.03 4.58 -18.68
CA CYS A 470 16.32 5.00 -18.11
C CYS A 470 16.11 5.68 -16.75
N SER A 471 17.14 5.77 -15.92
CA SER A 471 17.06 6.28 -14.55
C SER A 471 16.98 7.80 -14.41
N SER A 472 17.21 8.52 -15.50
CA SER A 472 17.30 9.99 -15.53
C SER A 472 18.48 10.59 -14.74
N ILE A 473 19.37 9.78 -14.18
CA ILE A 473 20.61 10.19 -13.53
C ILE A 473 21.85 9.73 -14.31
N THR A 474 22.99 10.28 -13.98
CA THR A 474 24.30 9.80 -14.50
C THR A 474 24.65 8.52 -13.78
N GLN A 475 24.82 7.44 -14.52
CA GLN A 475 25.24 6.13 -14.01
C GLN A 475 25.84 5.27 -15.11
N ASP A 476 26.60 4.24 -14.72
CA ASP A 476 27.01 3.16 -15.61
C ASP A 476 25.85 2.19 -15.87
N PRO A 477 25.80 1.52 -17.01
CA PRO A 477 24.83 0.46 -17.28
C PRO A 477 24.87 -0.63 -16.19
N TYR A 478 23.69 -1.01 -15.72
CA TYR A 478 23.49 -2.01 -14.67
C TYR A 478 24.15 -1.66 -13.31
N ALA A 479 24.33 -0.37 -13.00
CA ALA A 479 24.94 0.03 -11.74
C ALA A 479 24.08 -0.38 -10.54
N PHE A 480 22.77 -0.20 -10.61
CA PHE A 480 21.84 -0.62 -9.57
C PHE A 480 21.72 -2.13 -9.45
N SER A 481 21.60 -2.85 -10.58
CA SER A 481 21.56 -4.32 -10.57
C SER A 481 22.79 -4.91 -9.90
N LYS A 482 23.98 -4.37 -10.19
CA LYS A 482 25.25 -4.82 -9.56
C LYS A 482 25.29 -4.51 -8.07
N ALA A 483 24.81 -3.31 -7.66
CA ALA A 483 24.74 -2.92 -6.25
C ALA A 483 23.77 -3.82 -5.47
N PHE A 484 22.56 -4.02 -5.97
CA PHE A 484 21.55 -4.85 -5.33
C PHE A 484 21.91 -6.34 -5.33
N ASN A 485 22.52 -6.85 -6.41
CA ASN A 485 22.89 -8.27 -6.48
C ASN A 485 23.99 -8.65 -5.47
N ALA A 486 24.66 -7.68 -4.87
CA ALA A 486 25.57 -7.91 -3.74
C ALA A 486 24.84 -8.40 -2.47
N VAL A 487 23.52 -8.45 -2.45
CA VAL A 487 22.74 -9.02 -1.33
C VAL A 487 22.83 -10.55 -1.30
N ASN A 488 23.00 -11.20 -2.47
CA ASN A 488 23.12 -12.64 -2.67
C ASN A 488 24.45 -13.23 -2.15
#